data_b9c89e8866d29589948f84d946f7e8a3
#
_entry.id   b9c89e8866d29589948f84d946f7e8a3
#
_cell.length_a   1.000
_cell.length_b   1.000
_cell.length_c   1.000
_cell.angle_alpha   90.00
_cell.angle_beta   90.00
_cell.angle_gamma   90.00
#
_symmetry.space_group_name_H-M   'P 1'
#
loop_
_entity.id
_entity.type
_entity.pdbx_description
1 polymer ?
#
loop_
_entity_poly.entity_id
_entity_poly.type
_entity_poly.pdbx_seq_one_letter_code
_entity_poly.pdbx_strand_id
1 'polypeptide(L)'
;MTYLKPNCSHLALLPSKSSNGHPLIARNYEFNDELEDFQLIKTIVEGKYTHMGTSVLSFGREDGFNDQGLAVTMSSCGFPVGADKCMRRPALEGLQYWAVIRSLLENCRDTREALLFLKGMPIAYNLNLILLDRSGNGALVETLDGRMAVRPLDETSPLPYLHAANHAVIQELASLEPEAMVHSLKRYDYIKSIADSAETLTVSQLKSMLLAPYPNGLCCRFYQDFFGTTKSMIIDPMDGIIELCWGGRAENGWHTYRLSDPLPASEEVISISCEPAAPDMFRFAPNPFA
;
A
#
# COMPACT_ATOMS: atom_id res chain seq x y z
N MET A 1 -17.96 -11.54 8.83
CA MET A 1 -16.55 -11.33 8.43
C MET A 1 -16.09 -10.05 9.10
N THR A 2 -15.01 -10.08 9.83
CA THR A 2 -14.47 -8.89 10.50
C THR A 2 -14.00 -7.91 9.43
N TYR A 3 -14.43 -6.65 9.55
CA TYR A 3 -13.98 -5.60 8.63
C TYR A 3 -12.58 -5.15 9.06
N LEU A 4 -11.56 -5.85 8.56
CA LEU A 4 -10.18 -5.51 8.83
C LEU A 4 -9.82 -4.22 8.10
N LYS A 5 -9.27 -3.24 8.82
CA LYS A 5 -8.78 -1.98 8.25
C LYS A 5 -7.31 -1.80 8.59
N PRO A 6 -6.41 -2.37 7.80
CA PRO A 6 -5.00 -2.08 7.94
C PRO A 6 -4.72 -0.61 7.65
N ASN A 7 -3.78 -0.06 8.38
CA ASN A 7 -3.23 1.25 8.11
C ASN A 7 -1.98 1.08 7.26
N CYS A 8 -1.74 1.98 6.34
CA CYS A 8 -0.63 1.82 5.40
C CYS A 8 -0.14 3.18 4.90
N SER A 9 1.05 3.16 4.31
CA SER A 9 1.58 4.27 3.53
C SER A 9 2.35 3.73 2.33
N HIS A 10 2.21 4.38 1.17
CA HIS A 10 2.87 3.94 -0.05
C HIS A 10 3.23 5.11 -0.97
N LEU A 11 4.29 4.88 -1.75
CA LEU A 11 4.87 5.82 -2.70
C LEU A 11 5.22 5.07 -3.99
N ALA A 12 4.71 5.54 -5.13
CA ALA A 12 5.14 5.09 -6.46
C ALA A 12 6.01 6.15 -7.11
N LEU A 13 7.11 5.72 -7.70
CA LEU A 13 8.06 6.56 -8.44
C LEU A 13 8.06 6.18 -9.92
N LEU A 14 8.04 7.20 -10.79
CA LEU A 14 8.39 7.01 -12.19
C LEU A 14 9.89 6.70 -12.37
N PRO A 15 10.30 6.11 -13.51
CA PRO A 15 11.71 5.93 -13.85
C PRO A 15 12.55 7.19 -13.70
N SER A 16 12.01 8.35 -14.11
CA SER A 16 12.66 9.66 -13.98
C SER A 16 12.91 10.11 -12.54
N LYS A 17 12.20 9.54 -11.56
CA LYS A 17 12.33 9.84 -10.13
C LYS A 17 13.18 8.84 -9.36
N SER A 18 13.48 7.72 -9.95
CA SER A 18 14.28 6.64 -9.37
C SER A 18 15.72 6.69 -9.87
N SER A 19 16.70 6.55 -8.98
CA SER A 19 18.13 6.64 -9.34
C SER A 19 18.63 5.49 -10.23
N ASN A 20 17.91 4.36 -10.24
CA ASN A 20 18.22 3.22 -11.12
C ASN A 20 17.43 3.28 -12.45
N GLY A 21 16.58 4.29 -12.64
CA GLY A 21 15.77 4.43 -13.86
C GLY A 21 14.63 3.42 -13.98
N HIS A 22 14.25 2.74 -12.89
CA HIS A 22 13.14 1.80 -12.85
C HIS A 22 11.91 2.40 -12.16
N PRO A 23 10.69 2.05 -12.55
CA PRO A 23 9.52 2.36 -11.75
C PRO A 23 9.58 1.57 -10.44
N LEU A 24 9.33 2.24 -9.30
CA LEU A 24 9.41 1.61 -7.98
C LEU A 24 8.16 1.91 -7.16
N ILE A 25 7.70 0.94 -6.37
CA ILE A 25 6.74 1.17 -5.29
C ILE A 25 7.41 0.88 -3.95
N ALA A 26 7.36 1.84 -3.02
CA ALA A 26 7.78 1.68 -1.64
C ALA A 26 6.55 1.71 -0.71
N ARG A 27 6.47 0.80 0.27
CA ARG A 27 5.28 0.64 1.09
C ARG A 27 5.58 0.16 2.50
N ASN A 28 4.86 0.71 3.48
CA ASN A 28 4.66 0.12 4.80
C ASN A 28 3.23 -0.38 4.95
N TYR A 29 3.08 -1.49 5.65
CA TYR A 29 1.79 -2.05 6.07
C TYR A 29 1.74 -2.09 7.58
N GLU A 30 0.78 -1.38 8.17
CA GLU A 30 0.56 -1.32 9.61
C GLU A 30 -0.68 -2.11 10.00
N PHE A 31 -0.49 -3.04 10.94
CA PHE A 31 -1.55 -3.87 11.45
C PHE A 31 -1.22 -4.41 12.86
N ASN A 32 -1.96 -5.43 13.30
CA ASN A 32 -1.72 -6.16 14.53
C ASN A 32 -0.84 -7.39 14.23
N ASP A 33 0.15 -7.64 15.06
CA ASP A 33 1.14 -8.71 14.87
C ASP A 33 0.58 -10.12 15.08
N GLU A 34 -0.47 -10.28 15.91
CA GLU A 34 -1.10 -11.58 16.16
C GLU A 34 -2.07 -11.99 15.03
N LEU A 35 -2.57 -11.02 14.25
CA LEU A 35 -3.55 -11.25 13.17
C LEU A 35 -2.93 -11.19 11.77
N GLU A 36 -1.68 -10.78 11.68
CA GLU A 36 -0.93 -10.74 10.42
C GLU A 36 -0.47 -12.13 10.00
N ASP A 37 -0.63 -12.48 8.72
CA ASP A 37 -0.17 -13.78 8.19
C ASP A 37 1.37 -13.91 8.17
N PHE A 38 2.11 -12.79 8.06
CA PHE A 38 3.56 -12.77 7.89
C PHE A 38 4.07 -13.71 6.79
N GLN A 39 3.39 -13.75 5.66
CA GLN A 39 3.72 -14.65 4.57
C GLN A 39 3.93 -13.89 3.25
N LEU A 40 5.04 -14.20 2.57
CA LEU A 40 5.22 -13.88 1.16
C LEU A 40 4.90 -15.13 0.33
N ILE A 41 3.99 -15.02 -0.62
CA ILE A 41 3.51 -16.17 -1.41
C ILE A 41 3.67 -15.90 -2.90
N LYS A 42 4.30 -16.85 -3.60
CA LYS A 42 4.26 -16.96 -5.06
C LYS A 42 3.08 -17.85 -5.45
N THR A 43 2.22 -17.34 -6.32
CA THR A 43 1.00 -18.02 -6.76
C THR A 43 1.08 -18.32 -8.25
N ILE A 44 0.85 -19.58 -8.61
CA ILE A 44 0.81 -20.09 -9.96
C ILE A 44 -0.54 -20.77 -10.14
N VAL A 45 -1.38 -20.21 -11.02
CA VAL A 45 -2.70 -20.78 -11.37
C VAL A 45 -2.78 -20.90 -12.88
N GLU A 46 -3.26 -22.02 -13.39
CA GLU A 46 -3.43 -22.22 -14.83
C GLU A 46 -4.36 -21.17 -15.44
N GLY A 47 -3.94 -20.56 -16.54
CA GLY A 47 -4.71 -19.51 -17.23
C GLY A 47 -4.71 -18.14 -16.52
N LYS A 48 -3.87 -17.95 -15.51
CA LYS A 48 -3.67 -16.68 -14.79
C LYS A 48 -2.20 -16.27 -14.82
N TYR A 49 -1.95 -14.97 -14.64
CA TYR A 49 -0.60 -14.47 -14.47
C TYR A 49 0.00 -14.94 -13.15
N THR A 50 1.25 -15.40 -13.20
CA THR A 50 2.01 -15.73 -12.00
C THR A 50 2.27 -14.45 -11.22
N HIS A 51 2.03 -14.47 -9.91
CA HIS A 51 2.24 -13.30 -9.07
C HIS A 51 2.85 -13.65 -7.71
N MET A 52 3.49 -12.65 -7.11
CA MET A 52 4.07 -12.71 -5.78
C MET A 52 3.58 -11.52 -4.97
N GLY A 53 3.26 -11.75 -3.71
CA GLY A 53 2.83 -10.70 -2.80
C GLY A 53 2.55 -11.22 -1.39
N THR A 54 2.32 -10.30 -0.46
CA THR A 54 2.00 -10.67 0.92
C THR A 54 0.55 -11.11 1.06
N SER A 55 0.31 -11.97 2.01
CA SER A 55 -0.92 -12.76 2.14
C SER A 55 -1.89 -12.18 3.16
N VAL A 56 -3.17 -12.33 2.87
CA VAL A 56 -4.27 -12.25 3.84
C VAL A 56 -5.02 -13.56 3.82
N LEU A 57 -5.18 -14.20 4.99
CA LEU A 57 -5.89 -15.47 5.16
C LEU A 57 -5.33 -16.57 4.24
N SER A 58 -4.02 -16.55 4.00
CA SER A 58 -3.25 -17.48 3.16
C SER A 58 -3.64 -17.50 1.68
N PHE A 59 -4.67 -16.82 1.22
CA PHE A 59 -5.11 -16.84 -0.18
C PHE A 59 -5.35 -15.45 -0.80
N GLY A 60 -5.73 -14.45 -0.03
CA GLY A 60 -5.85 -13.06 -0.49
C GLY A 60 -4.49 -12.40 -0.73
N ARG A 61 -4.48 -11.18 -1.25
CA ARG A 61 -3.25 -10.37 -1.41
C ARG A 61 -3.47 -8.98 -0.82
N GLU A 62 -2.48 -8.52 -0.05
CA GLU A 62 -2.46 -7.15 0.48
C GLU A 62 -1.73 -6.19 -0.45
N ASP A 63 -0.87 -6.75 -1.28
CA ASP A 63 -0.01 -6.11 -2.26
C ASP A 63 0.60 -7.19 -3.16
N GLY A 64 1.41 -6.78 -4.10
CA GLY A 64 2.22 -7.69 -4.90
C GLY A 64 2.45 -7.19 -6.32
N PHE A 65 3.03 -8.06 -7.12
CA PHE A 65 3.30 -7.83 -8.53
C PHE A 65 3.23 -9.15 -9.31
N ASN A 66 3.01 -9.05 -10.62
CA ASN A 66 2.88 -10.22 -11.49
C ASN A 66 3.99 -10.30 -12.54
N ASP A 67 4.03 -11.42 -13.26
CA ASP A 67 5.02 -11.71 -14.31
C ASP A 67 4.87 -10.83 -15.57
N GLN A 68 3.77 -10.09 -15.68
CA GLN A 68 3.57 -9.09 -16.73
C GLN A 68 4.16 -7.72 -16.35
N GLY A 69 4.51 -7.54 -15.06
CA GLY A 69 5.09 -6.32 -14.52
C GLY A 69 4.07 -5.32 -14.02
N LEU A 70 2.88 -5.72 -13.66
CA LEU A 70 1.94 -4.91 -12.89
C LEU A 70 2.21 -5.09 -11.40
N ALA A 71 2.41 -3.98 -10.68
CA ALA A 71 2.47 -3.93 -9.23
C ALA A 71 1.25 -3.20 -8.66
N VAL A 72 0.75 -3.71 -7.53
CA VAL A 72 -0.44 -3.17 -6.84
C VAL A 72 -0.17 -3.12 -5.35
N THR A 73 -0.41 -1.96 -4.75
CA THR A 73 -0.38 -1.77 -3.28
C THR A 73 -1.63 -1.02 -2.83
N MET A 74 -1.97 -1.12 -1.56
CA MET A 74 -3.16 -0.45 -1.01
C MET A 74 -2.90 0.21 0.34
N SER A 75 -3.76 1.17 0.68
CA SER A 75 -4.03 1.64 2.03
C SER A 75 -5.53 1.81 2.23
N SER A 76 -6.01 1.68 3.46
CA SER A 76 -7.42 1.95 3.78
C SER A 76 -7.65 3.46 3.94
N CYS A 77 -8.84 3.95 3.61
CA CYS A 77 -9.28 5.33 3.85
C CYS A 77 -10.73 5.36 4.37
N GLY A 78 -11.30 6.55 4.57
CA GLY A 78 -12.68 6.71 4.99
C GLY A 78 -12.95 6.29 6.43
N PHE A 79 -12.06 6.62 7.35
CA PHE A 79 -12.24 6.37 8.78
C PHE A 79 -13.15 7.45 9.44
N PRO A 80 -13.81 7.14 10.57
CA PRO A 80 -14.00 5.83 11.18
C PRO A 80 -15.11 5.03 10.49
N VAL A 81 -15.00 3.69 10.52
CA VAL A 81 -16.03 2.79 10.00
C VAL A 81 -16.57 1.91 11.13
N GLY A 82 -17.87 1.84 11.29
CA GLY A 82 -18.50 1.07 12.35
C GLY A 82 -20.01 1.18 12.42
N ALA A 83 -20.56 0.73 13.55
CA ALA A 83 -22.00 0.68 13.78
C ALA A 83 -22.60 1.99 14.32
N ASP A 84 -21.79 2.86 14.91
CA ASP A 84 -22.24 4.11 15.49
C ASP A 84 -22.72 5.11 14.43
N LYS A 85 -23.65 5.99 14.81
CA LYS A 85 -24.27 6.94 13.87
C LYS A 85 -23.28 7.94 13.25
N CYS A 86 -22.20 8.26 13.98
CA CYS A 86 -21.14 9.16 13.52
C CYS A 86 -20.09 8.47 12.63
N MET A 87 -20.15 7.14 12.48
CA MET A 87 -19.23 6.36 11.68
C MET A 87 -19.80 6.04 10.30
N ARG A 88 -18.92 5.87 9.32
CA ARG A 88 -19.30 5.33 8.02
C ARG A 88 -19.81 3.91 8.17
N ARG A 89 -20.83 3.57 7.43
CA ARG A 89 -21.31 2.19 7.39
C ARG A 89 -20.39 1.35 6.52
N PRO A 90 -19.98 0.15 6.99
CA PRO A 90 -19.28 -0.79 6.12
C PRO A 90 -20.20 -1.21 4.97
N ALA A 91 -19.68 -1.30 3.76
CA ALA A 91 -20.39 -1.91 2.66
C ALA A 91 -20.60 -3.41 2.93
N LEU A 92 -21.80 -3.90 2.66
CA LEU A 92 -22.18 -5.30 2.95
C LEU A 92 -21.98 -6.20 1.73
N GLU A 93 -21.93 -5.64 0.52
CA GLU A 93 -21.85 -6.37 -0.75
C GLU A 93 -20.66 -5.89 -1.56
N GLY A 94 -19.95 -6.85 -2.17
CA GLY A 94 -18.79 -6.61 -3.01
C GLY A 94 -17.51 -7.25 -2.51
N LEU A 95 -16.43 -7.02 -3.24
CA LEU A 95 -15.12 -7.60 -2.96
C LEU A 95 -14.38 -6.79 -1.90
N GLN A 96 -13.71 -7.48 -1.01
CA GLN A 96 -12.76 -6.90 -0.07
C GLN A 96 -11.42 -6.62 -0.78
N TYR A 97 -10.61 -5.72 -0.24
CA TYR A 97 -9.35 -5.27 -0.83
C TYR A 97 -8.43 -6.42 -1.28
N TRP A 98 -8.30 -7.45 -0.46
CA TRP A 98 -7.43 -8.60 -0.75
C TRP A 98 -7.89 -9.43 -1.96
N ALA A 99 -9.20 -9.48 -2.22
CA ALA A 99 -9.76 -10.12 -3.41
C ALA A 99 -9.60 -9.22 -4.64
N VAL A 100 -9.76 -7.90 -4.49
CA VAL A 100 -9.53 -6.90 -5.55
C VAL A 100 -8.08 -7.00 -6.03
N ILE A 101 -7.10 -6.91 -5.12
CA ILE A 101 -5.68 -6.93 -5.47
C ILE A 101 -5.31 -8.25 -6.15
N ARG A 102 -5.71 -9.38 -5.58
CA ARG A 102 -5.47 -10.68 -6.20
C ARG A 102 -6.06 -10.78 -7.60
N SER A 103 -7.30 -10.31 -7.79
CA SER A 103 -7.95 -10.31 -9.11
C SER A 103 -7.21 -9.47 -10.14
N LEU A 104 -6.67 -8.31 -9.76
CA LEU A 104 -5.84 -7.48 -10.63
C LEU A 104 -4.55 -8.20 -11.03
N LEU A 105 -3.84 -8.76 -10.06
CA LEU A 105 -2.57 -9.46 -10.29
C LEU A 105 -2.74 -10.71 -11.18
N GLU A 106 -3.86 -11.41 -11.05
CA GLU A 106 -4.15 -12.61 -11.84
C GLU A 106 -4.61 -12.33 -13.27
N ASN A 107 -5.17 -11.14 -13.56
CA ASN A 107 -5.89 -10.92 -14.81
C ASN A 107 -5.43 -9.69 -15.62
N CYS A 108 -4.62 -8.79 -15.06
CA CYS A 108 -4.24 -7.55 -15.72
C CYS A 108 -2.72 -7.51 -15.97
N ARG A 109 -2.32 -7.09 -17.18
CA ARG A 109 -0.91 -6.99 -17.58
C ARG A 109 -0.26 -5.69 -17.14
N ASP A 110 -1.03 -4.62 -17.12
CA ASP A 110 -0.56 -3.26 -16.96
C ASP A 110 -1.61 -2.39 -16.27
N THR A 111 -1.24 -1.17 -15.96
CA THR A 111 -2.11 -0.17 -15.30
C THR A 111 -3.38 0.11 -16.11
N ARG A 112 -3.32 0.12 -17.44
CA ARG A 112 -4.47 0.38 -18.30
C ARG A 112 -5.51 -0.73 -18.19
N GLU A 113 -5.07 -2.00 -18.27
CA GLU A 113 -5.97 -3.16 -18.09
C GLU A 113 -6.56 -3.18 -16.69
N ALA A 114 -5.74 -2.88 -15.65
CA ALA A 114 -6.21 -2.81 -14.28
C ALA A 114 -7.31 -1.75 -14.09
N LEU A 115 -7.15 -0.56 -14.65
CA LEU A 115 -8.17 0.50 -14.61
C LEU A 115 -9.46 0.10 -15.34
N LEU A 116 -9.37 -0.59 -16.47
CA LEU A 116 -10.54 -1.11 -17.18
C LEU A 116 -11.26 -2.19 -16.37
N PHE A 117 -10.50 -3.07 -15.75
CA PHE A 117 -11.02 -4.18 -14.94
C PHE A 117 -11.75 -3.68 -13.69
N LEU A 118 -11.21 -2.63 -13.04
CA LEU A 118 -11.81 -2.01 -11.85
C LEU A 118 -13.17 -1.35 -12.13
N LYS A 119 -13.42 -0.84 -13.34
CA LYS A 119 -14.68 -0.13 -13.69
C LYS A 119 -15.93 -0.97 -13.49
N GLY A 120 -15.84 -2.29 -13.61
CA GLY A 120 -16.99 -3.21 -13.46
C GLY A 120 -16.97 -3.97 -12.13
N MET A 121 -15.98 -3.73 -11.28
CA MET A 121 -15.77 -4.52 -10.06
C MET A 121 -16.60 -3.95 -8.90
N PRO A 122 -17.45 -4.74 -8.24
CA PRO A 122 -18.13 -4.32 -7.03
C PRO A 122 -17.16 -4.33 -5.87
N ILE A 123 -16.64 -3.16 -5.47
CA ILE A 123 -15.67 -3.03 -4.38
C ILE A 123 -16.43 -2.59 -3.12
N ALA A 124 -16.39 -3.43 -2.09
CA ALA A 124 -17.03 -3.19 -0.78
C ALA A 124 -16.04 -2.65 0.26
N TYR A 125 -15.05 -1.88 -0.18
CA TYR A 125 -14.00 -1.39 0.72
C TYR A 125 -13.56 0.03 0.34
N ASN A 126 -13.37 0.89 1.34
CA ASN A 126 -12.80 2.23 1.13
C ASN A 126 -11.29 2.11 1.15
N LEU A 127 -10.65 2.41 0.03
CA LEU A 127 -9.22 2.21 -0.13
C LEU A 127 -8.60 3.19 -1.13
N ASN A 128 -7.29 3.33 -1.00
CA ASN A 128 -6.40 3.93 -1.97
C ASN A 128 -5.57 2.79 -2.58
N LEU A 129 -5.68 2.54 -3.88
CA LEU A 129 -4.78 1.64 -4.62
C LEU A 129 -3.73 2.47 -5.34
N ILE A 130 -2.48 2.07 -5.27
CA ILE A 130 -1.45 2.49 -6.21
C ILE A 130 -1.20 1.33 -7.17
N LEU A 131 -1.39 1.61 -8.45
CA LEU A 131 -1.04 0.77 -9.58
C LEU A 131 0.23 1.33 -10.22
N LEU A 132 1.17 0.48 -10.59
CA LEU A 132 2.37 0.86 -11.34
C LEU A 132 2.81 -0.30 -12.20
N ASP A 133 3.08 -0.06 -13.49
CA ASP A 133 3.58 -1.09 -14.38
C ASP A 133 5.05 -0.89 -14.76
N ARG A 134 5.64 -1.92 -15.35
CA ARG A 134 7.05 -1.94 -15.78
C ARG A 134 7.42 -0.83 -16.76
N SER A 135 6.43 -0.24 -17.45
CA SER A 135 6.64 0.83 -18.40
C SER A 135 6.62 2.22 -17.77
N GLY A 136 6.39 2.28 -16.44
CA GLY A 136 6.29 3.54 -15.70
C GLY A 136 4.90 4.19 -15.76
N ASN A 137 3.87 3.51 -16.30
CA ASN A 137 2.52 4.04 -16.16
C ASN A 137 1.94 3.60 -14.82
N GLY A 138 1.31 4.52 -14.12
CA GLY A 138 0.70 4.27 -12.83
C GLY A 138 -0.63 4.98 -12.64
N ALA A 139 -1.26 4.73 -11.53
CA ALA A 139 -2.45 5.45 -11.09
C ALA A 139 -2.64 5.33 -9.58
N LEU A 140 -3.14 6.38 -8.95
CA LEU A 140 -3.83 6.33 -7.68
C LEU A 140 -5.32 6.14 -7.96
N VAL A 141 -5.89 5.07 -7.45
CA VAL A 141 -7.33 4.80 -7.51
C VAL A 141 -7.87 4.84 -6.10
N GLU A 142 -8.76 5.75 -5.83
CA GLU A 142 -9.46 5.84 -4.54
C GLU A 142 -10.88 5.33 -4.66
N THR A 143 -11.33 4.57 -3.67
CA THR A 143 -12.74 4.19 -3.52
C THR A 143 -13.25 4.64 -2.15
N LEU A 144 -14.42 5.29 -2.15
CA LEU A 144 -15.05 5.78 -0.93
C LEU A 144 -16.58 5.71 -1.08
N ASP A 145 -17.24 4.98 -0.18
CA ASP A 145 -18.69 4.83 -0.14
C ASP A 145 -19.29 4.40 -1.51
N GLY A 146 -18.63 3.46 -2.19
CA GLY A 146 -19.05 2.93 -3.49
C GLY A 146 -18.73 3.85 -4.68
N ARG A 147 -18.08 4.98 -4.47
CA ARG A 147 -17.58 5.85 -5.54
C ARG A 147 -16.11 5.54 -5.82
N MET A 148 -15.66 5.85 -7.02
CA MET A 148 -14.27 5.66 -7.44
C MET A 148 -13.78 6.89 -8.18
N ALA A 149 -12.56 7.35 -7.82
CA ALA A 149 -11.83 8.39 -8.52
C ALA A 149 -10.43 7.89 -8.89
N VAL A 150 -9.84 8.45 -9.96
CA VAL A 150 -8.55 8.03 -10.49
C VAL A 150 -7.68 9.24 -10.77
N ARG A 151 -6.43 9.21 -10.29
CA ARG A 151 -5.36 10.14 -10.64
C ARG A 151 -4.27 9.35 -11.38
N PRO A 152 -4.08 9.58 -12.69
CA PRO A 152 -3.04 8.90 -13.45
C PRO A 152 -1.64 9.39 -13.07
N LEU A 153 -0.64 8.56 -13.35
CA LEU A 153 0.79 8.86 -13.25
C LEU A 153 1.49 8.35 -14.52
N ASP A 154 2.12 9.27 -15.23
CA ASP A 154 2.97 9.02 -16.39
C ASP A 154 3.98 10.17 -16.56
N GLU A 155 4.83 10.10 -17.58
CA GLU A 155 5.86 11.10 -17.85
C GLU A 155 5.31 12.52 -18.15
N THR A 156 4.01 12.67 -18.36
CA THR A 156 3.33 13.97 -18.54
C THR A 156 2.76 14.52 -17.23
N SER A 157 2.80 13.75 -16.17
CA SER A 157 2.26 14.11 -14.86
C SER A 157 3.04 15.26 -14.22
N PRO A 158 2.39 16.19 -13.50
CA PRO A 158 3.06 17.33 -12.85
C PRO A 158 4.14 16.93 -11.85
N LEU A 159 3.97 15.78 -11.21
CA LEU A 159 4.93 15.20 -10.29
C LEU A 159 5.28 13.79 -10.77
N PRO A 160 6.57 13.40 -10.73
CA PRO A 160 7.01 12.07 -11.16
C PRO A 160 6.79 10.99 -10.10
N TYR A 161 5.78 11.18 -9.23
CA TYR A 161 5.43 10.23 -8.17
C TYR A 161 3.97 10.40 -7.74
N LEU A 162 3.42 9.32 -7.16
CA LEU A 162 2.16 9.31 -6.41
C LEU A 162 2.40 8.73 -5.02
N HIS A 163 1.68 9.23 -4.03
CA HIS A 163 1.72 8.66 -2.68
C HIS A 163 0.35 8.76 -2.01
N ALA A 164 0.13 7.90 -1.05
CA ALA A 164 -1.07 7.90 -0.23
C ALA A 164 -0.78 7.36 1.18
N ALA A 165 -1.65 7.73 2.12
CA ALA A 165 -1.72 7.17 3.47
C ALA A 165 -3.15 6.67 3.72
N ASN A 166 -3.82 7.10 4.80
CA ASN A 166 -5.14 6.58 5.17
C ASN A 166 -6.25 7.63 5.09
N HIS A 167 -6.23 8.46 4.07
CA HIS A 167 -7.29 9.41 3.75
C HIS A 167 -7.37 9.62 2.24
N ALA A 168 -8.52 10.09 1.77
CA ALA A 168 -8.70 10.45 0.37
C ALA A 168 -7.98 11.76 0.04
N VAL A 169 -7.30 11.81 -1.11
CA VAL A 169 -6.54 12.97 -1.60
C VAL A 169 -6.99 13.43 -2.99
N ILE A 170 -7.84 12.66 -3.68
CA ILE A 170 -8.49 13.09 -4.91
C ILE A 170 -9.73 13.91 -4.51
N GLN A 171 -9.79 15.17 -4.93
CA GLN A 171 -10.76 16.17 -4.44
C GLN A 171 -12.21 15.66 -4.47
N GLU A 172 -12.60 14.92 -5.50
CA GLU A 172 -13.95 14.37 -5.64
C GLU A 172 -14.36 13.45 -4.48
N LEU A 173 -13.40 12.71 -3.90
CA LEU A 173 -13.63 11.83 -2.76
C LEU A 173 -13.19 12.45 -1.44
N ALA A 174 -12.14 13.28 -1.44
CA ALA A 174 -11.70 13.99 -0.25
C ALA A 174 -12.81 14.88 0.34
N SER A 175 -13.64 15.51 -0.51
CA SER A 175 -14.80 16.28 -0.07
C SER A 175 -15.86 15.47 0.68
N LEU A 176 -15.84 14.14 0.56
CA LEU A 176 -16.67 13.21 1.34
C LEU A 176 -15.99 12.75 2.64
N GLU A 177 -14.72 13.08 2.82
CA GLU A 177 -13.89 12.77 3.99
C GLU A 177 -13.25 14.06 4.52
N PRO A 178 -14.04 14.99 5.11
CA PRO A 178 -13.57 16.32 5.50
C PRO A 178 -12.55 16.32 6.64
N GLU A 179 -12.43 15.21 7.35
CA GLU A 179 -11.48 15.03 8.43
C GLU A 179 -10.68 13.72 8.23
N ALA A 180 -9.40 13.75 8.54
CA ALA A 180 -8.51 12.62 8.48
C ALA A 180 -7.75 12.43 9.80
N MET A 181 -7.32 11.21 10.10
CA MET A 181 -6.53 10.95 11.29
C MET A 181 -5.16 11.63 11.23
N VAL A 182 -4.74 12.23 12.34
CA VAL A 182 -3.46 12.97 12.45
C VAL A 182 -2.26 12.13 11.98
N HIS A 183 -2.22 10.84 12.34
CA HIS A 183 -1.13 9.96 11.88
C HIS A 183 -1.11 9.80 10.34
N SER A 184 -2.27 9.83 9.70
CA SER A 184 -2.37 9.72 8.24
C SER A 184 -1.81 10.97 7.57
N LEU A 185 -2.20 12.15 8.04
CA LEU A 185 -1.70 13.43 7.54
C LEU A 185 -0.17 13.54 7.73
N LYS A 186 0.35 13.24 8.91
CA LYS A 186 1.79 13.31 9.19
C LYS A 186 2.60 12.37 8.29
N ARG A 187 2.15 11.13 8.08
CA ARG A 187 2.84 10.18 7.20
C ARG A 187 2.77 10.59 5.73
N TYR A 188 1.64 11.11 5.30
CA TYR A 188 1.48 11.66 3.96
C TYR A 188 2.46 12.81 3.70
N ASP A 189 2.54 13.78 4.62
CA ASP A 189 3.45 14.92 4.51
C ASP A 189 4.92 14.51 4.58
N TYR A 190 5.24 13.50 5.41
CA TYR A 190 6.59 12.95 5.48
C TYR A 190 7.02 12.32 4.14
N ILE A 191 6.17 11.48 3.51
CA ILE A 191 6.47 10.89 2.20
C ILE A 191 6.70 12.01 1.18
N LYS A 192 5.81 13.01 1.16
CA LYS A 192 5.95 14.17 0.26
C LYS A 192 7.29 14.88 0.47
N SER A 193 7.67 15.15 1.72
CA SER A 193 8.92 15.83 2.05
C SER A 193 10.15 15.07 1.54
N ILE A 194 10.15 13.74 1.65
CA ILE A 194 11.24 12.90 1.13
C ILE A 194 11.22 12.88 -0.40
N ALA A 195 10.04 12.74 -1.01
CA ALA A 195 9.92 12.74 -2.46
C ALA A 195 10.37 14.07 -3.07
N ASP A 196 10.11 15.19 -2.42
CA ASP A 196 10.50 16.52 -2.89
C ASP A 196 11.97 16.89 -2.58
N SER A 197 12.63 16.17 -1.66
CA SER A 197 13.97 16.53 -1.16
C SER A 197 15.11 16.30 -2.13
N ALA A 198 14.91 15.51 -3.19
CA ALA A 198 15.95 15.13 -4.16
C ALA A 198 15.35 14.98 -5.55
N GLU A 199 16.16 15.19 -6.59
CA GLU A 199 15.76 14.98 -7.98
C GLU A 199 15.41 13.50 -8.22
N THR A 200 16.26 12.59 -7.75
CA THR A 200 16.02 11.15 -7.80
C THR A 200 16.21 10.53 -6.41
N LEU A 201 15.52 9.41 -6.16
CA LEU A 201 15.62 8.63 -4.93
C LEU A 201 16.29 7.27 -5.18
N THR A 202 17.21 6.90 -4.31
CA THR A 202 17.83 5.57 -4.30
C THR A 202 16.98 4.58 -3.51
N VAL A 203 17.13 3.29 -3.79
CA VAL A 203 16.52 2.20 -3.00
C VAL A 203 16.92 2.31 -1.52
N SER A 204 18.17 2.70 -1.22
CA SER A 204 18.63 2.91 0.16
C SER A 204 17.88 4.04 0.87
N GLN A 205 17.61 5.15 0.18
CA GLN A 205 16.80 6.24 0.74
C GLN A 205 15.35 5.82 0.96
N LEU A 206 14.77 5.03 0.06
CA LEU A 206 13.43 4.46 0.25
C LEU A 206 13.39 3.52 1.46
N LYS A 207 14.38 2.64 1.63
CA LYS A 207 14.51 1.78 2.83
C LYS A 207 14.61 2.61 4.12
N SER A 208 15.41 3.66 4.10
CA SER A 208 15.53 4.57 5.25
C SER A 208 14.23 5.31 5.56
N MET A 209 13.51 5.77 4.52
CA MET A 209 12.20 6.40 4.66
C MET A 209 11.17 5.46 5.31
N LEU A 210 11.11 4.21 4.84
CA LEU A 210 10.15 3.23 5.33
C LEU A 210 10.40 2.85 6.81
N LEU A 211 11.66 2.77 7.23
CA LEU A 211 12.05 2.39 8.60
C LEU A 211 12.18 3.58 9.56
N ALA A 212 12.06 4.81 9.08
CA ALA A 212 12.10 6.00 9.93
C ALA A 212 10.93 5.99 10.94
N PRO A 213 11.21 6.13 12.27
CA PRO A 213 10.15 6.01 13.28
C PRO A 213 9.14 7.16 13.24
N TYR A 214 7.85 6.82 13.41
CA TYR A 214 6.78 7.79 13.66
C TYR A 214 7.06 8.53 14.99
N PRO A 215 6.78 9.84 15.16
CA PRO A 215 5.99 10.71 14.27
C PRO A 215 6.78 11.41 13.16
N ASN A 216 8.11 11.28 13.14
CA ASN A 216 8.99 11.93 12.17
C ASN A 216 9.32 11.01 10.99
N GLY A 217 8.58 9.93 10.81
CA GLY A 217 8.74 8.93 9.79
C GLY A 217 7.48 8.07 9.63
N LEU A 218 7.63 6.91 8.99
CA LEU A 218 6.52 6.02 8.62
C LEU A 218 6.34 4.84 9.56
N CYS A 219 7.46 4.33 10.14
CA CYS A 219 7.46 3.09 10.90
C CYS A 219 6.78 3.26 12.25
N CYS A 220 5.74 2.47 12.50
CA CYS A 220 4.96 2.46 13.73
C CYS A 220 5.17 1.16 14.50
N ARG A 221 5.06 1.21 15.85
CA ARG A 221 5.27 0.04 16.74
C ARG A 221 4.11 -0.17 17.71
N PHE A 222 2.92 0.28 17.32
CA PHE A 222 1.73 0.30 18.17
C PHE A 222 0.83 -0.89 17.85
N TYR A 223 1.40 -2.11 17.91
CA TYR A 223 0.74 -3.33 17.46
C TYR A 223 -0.56 -3.63 18.23
N GLN A 224 -0.60 -3.34 19.53
CA GLN A 224 -1.80 -3.51 20.35
C GLN A 224 -2.93 -2.56 19.96
N ASP A 225 -2.60 -1.43 19.32
CA ASP A 225 -3.56 -0.47 18.78
C ASP A 225 -3.88 -0.72 17.29
N PHE A 226 -3.53 -1.90 16.76
CA PHE A 226 -3.67 -2.27 15.35
C PHE A 226 -2.88 -1.33 14.41
N PHE A 227 -1.76 -0.82 14.89
CA PHE A 227 -0.95 0.17 14.18
C PHE A 227 0.56 -0.09 14.31
N GLY A 228 0.97 -1.33 14.14
CA GLY A 228 2.39 -1.70 14.06
C GLY A 228 2.80 -2.03 12.63
N THR A 229 3.98 -1.56 12.20
CA THR A 229 4.53 -1.89 10.88
C THR A 229 4.92 -3.36 10.86
N THR A 230 4.09 -4.20 10.22
CA THR A 230 4.33 -5.63 10.11
C THR A 230 5.30 -5.95 8.98
N LYS A 231 5.33 -5.09 7.96
CA LYS A 231 6.24 -5.22 6.81
C LYS A 231 6.51 -3.89 6.13
N SER A 232 7.74 -3.76 5.63
CA SER A 232 8.21 -2.69 4.77
C SER A 232 8.71 -3.32 3.47
N MET A 233 8.35 -2.77 2.30
CA MET A 233 8.73 -3.36 1.02
C MET A 233 9.02 -2.33 -0.05
N ILE A 234 9.86 -2.75 -1.01
CA ILE A 234 10.10 -2.05 -2.27
C ILE A 234 9.87 -3.07 -3.39
N ILE A 235 8.96 -2.74 -4.31
CA ILE A 235 8.66 -3.53 -5.49
C ILE A 235 9.24 -2.84 -6.71
N ASP A 236 10.02 -3.58 -7.49
CA ASP A 236 10.51 -3.23 -8.82
C ASP A 236 9.79 -4.09 -9.85
N PRO A 237 8.72 -3.58 -10.49
CA PRO A 237 7.96 -4.36 -11.45
C PRO A 237 8.71 -4.58 -12.78
N MET A 238 9.75 -3.79 -13.08
CA MET A 238 10.56 -3.96 -14.30
C MET A 238 11.44 -5.20 -14.18
N ASP A 239 12.12 -5.36 -13.06
CA ASP A 239 12.99 -6.51 -12.78
C ASP A 239 12.27 -7.70 -12.15
N GLY A 240 10.99 -7.53 -11.78
CA GLY A 240 10.22 -8.58 -11.11
C GLY A 240 10.77 -8.92 -9.72
N ILE A 241 11.14 -7.91 -8.95
CA ILE A 241 11.77 -8.04 -7.62
C ILE A 241 10.90 -7.41 -6.55
N ILE A 242 10.90 -8.03 -5.38
CA ILE A 242 10.48 -7.43 -4.11
C ILE A 242 11.63 -7.48 -3.11
N GLU A 243 11.93 -6.35 -2.49
CA GLU A 243 12.75 -6.27 -1.29
C GLU A 243 11.84 -6.08 -0.08
N LEU A 244 11.94 -6.95 0.91
CA LEU A 244 11.02 -7.07 2.03
C LEU A 244 11.76 -7.07 3.36
N CYS A 245 11.29 -6.27 4.31
CA CYS A 245 11.74 -6.26 5.69
C CYS A 245 10.53 -6.45 6.61
N TRP A 246 10.53 -7.52 7.39
CA TRP A 246 9.47 -7.84 8.32
C TRP A 246 9.60 -7.06 9.64
N GLY A 247 8.46 -6.71 10.24
CA GLY A 247 8.39 -6.12 11.59
C GLY A 247 8.91 -4.69 11.70
N GLY A 248 9.12 -3.98 10.59
CA GLY A 248 9.54 -2.57 10.59
C GLY A 248 10.87 -2.30 11.33
N ARG A 249 11.80 -3.27 11.36
CA ARG A 249 13.06 -3.18 12.07
C ARG A 249 14.24 -3.55 11.16
N ALA A 250 15.25 -2.67 11.13
CA ALA A 250 16.44 -2.90 10.33
C ALA A 250 17.19 -4.20 10.72
N GLU A 251 17.13 -4.58 12.00
CA GLU A 251 17.77 -5.79 12.53
C GLU A 251 17.19 -7.09 11.97
N ASN A 252 15.94 -7.07 11.52
CA ASN A 252 15.32 -8.21 10.83
C ASN A 252 15.85 -8.40 9.40
N GLY A 253 16.58 -7.42 8.86
CA GLY A 253 17.19 -7.47 7.54
C GLY A 253 16.20 -7.17 6.39
N TRP A 254 16.78 -6.91 5.23
CA TRP A 254 16.07 -6.80 3.96
C TRP A 254 16.36 -8.03 3.12
N HIS A 255 15.31 -8.74 2.72
CA HIS A 255 15.37 -9.95 1.91
C HIS A 255 14.89 -9.64 0.51
N THR A 256 15.62 -10.10 -0.50
CA THR A 256 15.30 -9.88 -1.92
C THR A 256 14.75 -11.16 -2.53
N TYR A 257 13.57 -11.06 -3.13
CA TYR A 257 12.93 -12.18 -3.84
C TYR A 257 12.63 -11.78 -5.28
N ARG A 258 12.87 -12.73 -6.20
CA ARG A 258 12.54 -12.57 -7.62
C ARG A 258 11.38 -13.47 -8.00
N LEU A 259 10.46 -12.96 -8.79
CA LEU A 259 9.32 -13.74 -9.24
C LEU A 259 9.73 -14.92 -10.15
N SER A 260 10.81 -14.76 -10.92
CA SER A 260 11.37 -15.84 -11.77
C SER A 260 11.93 -17.02 -10.97
N ASP A 261 12.40 -16.74 -9.74
CA ASP A 261 13.12 -17.73 -8.96
C ASP A 261 12.15 -18.66 -8.19
N PRO A 262 12.59 -19.89 -7.85
CA PRO A 262 11.87 -20.71 -6.89
C PRO A 262 11.71 -19.98 -5.55
N LEU A 263 10.53 -20.06 -4.96
CA LEU A 263 10.29 -19.60 -3.59
C LEU A 263 10.07 -20.85 -2.71
N PRO A 264 11.12 -21.42 -2.11
CA PRO A 264 10.97 -22.57 -1.22
C PRO A 264 10.28 -22.16 0.07
N ALA A 265 9.53 -23.08 0.67
CA ALA A 265 9.01 -22.88 2.00
C ALA A 265 10.17 -22.71 2.99
N SER A 266 10.18 -21.61 3.71
CA SER A 266 11.16 -21.29 4.75
C SER A 266 10.45 -20.57 5.89
N GLU A 267 11.02 -20.67 7.09
CA GLU A 267 10.57 -19.95 8.27
C GLU A 267 11.72 -19.10 8.80
N GLU A 268 11.39 -17.88 9.20
CA GLU A 268 12.34 -16.94 9.79
C GLU A 268 11.81 -16.46 11.14
N VAL A 269 12.72 -16.21 12.08
CA VAL A 269 12.38 -15.57 13.35
C VAL A 269 12.63 -14.08 13.23
N ILE A 270 11.60 -13.28 13.46
CA ILE A 270 11.69 -11.83 13.45
C ILE A 270 11.52 -11.25 14.85
N SER A 271 12.15 -10.11 15.10
CA SER A 271 11.98 -9.35 16.34
C SER A 271 10.94 -8.25 16.14
N ILE A 272 9.97 -8.19 17.04
CA ILE A 272 8.98 -7.12 17.12
C ILE A 272 9.15 -6.39 18.45
N SER A 273 9.07 -5.06 18.44
CA SER A 273 9.00 -4.26 19.68
C SER A 273 7.69 -3.50 19.71
N CYS A 274 6.91 -3.70 20.76
CA CYS A 274 5.65 -3.01 20.96
C CYS A 274 5.84 -1.78 21.85
N GLU A 275 5.26 -0.66 21.43
CA GLU A 275 5.21 0.60 22.16
C GLU A 275 3.74 1.05 22.30
N PRO A 276 3.36 1.79 23.35
CA PRO A 276 2.03 2.38 23.43
C PRO A 276 1.89 3.54 22.44
N ALA A 277 0.72 3.63 21.79
CA ALA A 277 0.44 4.74 20.89
C ALA A 277 0.29 6.06 21.67
N ALA A 278 0.74 7.16 21.07
CA ALA A 278 0.45 8.48 21.61
C ALA A 278 -1.05 8.80 21.46
N PRO A 279 -1.73 9.31 22.50
CA PRO A 279 -3.19 9.47 22.49
C PRO A 279 -3.73 10.39 21.39
N ASP A 280 -2.90 11.29 20.85
CA ASP A 280 -3.28 12.25 19.82
C ASP A 280 -3.16 11.72 18.40
N MET A 281 -2.51 10.59 18.17
CA MET A 281 -2.27 10.10 16.82
C MET A 281 -3.55 9.65 16.10
N PHE A 282 -4.54 9.16 16.83
CA PHE A 282 -5.85 8.75 16.30
C PHE A 282 -6.90 9.86 16.32
N ARG A 283 -6.52 11.09 16.71
CA ARG A 283 -7.40 12.24 16.61
C ARG A 283 -7.63 12.63 15.17
N PHE A 284 -8.79 13.23 14.90
CA PHE A 284 -9.13 13.77 13.59
C PHE A 284 -8.69 15.23 13.47
N ALA A 285 -8.29 15.61 12.28
CA ALA A 285 -7.97 16.97 11.87
C ALA A 285 -8.53 17.21 10.46
N PRO A 286 -8.72 18.47 10.05
CA PRO A 286 -9.23 18.78 8.71
C PRO A 286 -8.38 18.11 7.62
N ASN A 287 -9.05 17.48 6.67
CA ASN A 287 -8.40 16.92 5.47
C ASN A 287 -8.08 18.09 4.52
N PRO A 288 -6.81 18.36 4.20
CA PRO A 288 -6.41 19.52 3.38
C PRO A 288 -6.85 19.41 1.92
N PHE A 289 -7.35 18.25 1.50
CA PHE A 289 -7.83 17.97 0.14
C PHE A 289 -9.35 18.04 0.00
N ALA A 290 -10.09 18.21 1.12
CA ALA A 290 -11.55 18.25 1.16
C ALA A 290 -12.15 19.56 0.67
#